data_7afd435857e07c4d82f6e3e7a63066c6
#
_entry.id   7afd435857e07c4d82f6e3e7a63066c6
#
_cell.length_a   1.000
_cell.length_b   1.000
_cell.length_c   1.000
_cell.angle_alpha   90.00
_cell.angle_beta   90.00
_cell.angle_gamma   90.00
#
_symmetry.space_group_name_H-M   'P 1'
#
loop_
_entity.id
_entity.type
_entity.pdbx_description
1 polymer ?
#
loop_
_entity_poly.entity_id
_entity_poly.type
_entity_poly.pdbx_seq_one_letter_code
_entity_poly.pdbx_strand_id
1 'polypeptide(L)'
;IDVCLTGSQKAIAAPPGISPISVSAKAKKFMIENPPPTHYFNLARYFKYYDEEKHTPFTPALPLLYAYREALSIMLEEGLQNVFNRHKVCSDALYSGLSAIGLTPFAKEEDRSISIVALNYLDGLEDKTFRSTLADKFKVLVAGGFGNLKGKVFRVGCMGEVSPYHVMRTISAISSTLAMMGYDTDAAAGLKTAEEKLKDI
;
A
#
# COMPACT_ATOMS: atom_id res chain seq x y z
N ILE A 1 7.90 12.36 16.61
CA ILE A 1 6.93 12.84 15.60
C ILE A 1 5.76 13.47 16.32
N ASP A 2 5.41 14.69 15.99
CA ASP A 2 4.34 15.42 16.68
C ASP A 2 2.97 15.23 16.04
N VAL A 3 2.91 14.93 14.75
CA VAL A 3 1.68 14.62 14.02
C VAL A 3 1.95 13.47 13.05
N CYS A 4 1.14 12.43 13.11
CA CYS A 4 1.17 11.32 12.19
C CYS A 4 -0.23 11.05 11.64
N LEU A 5 -0.35 10.88 10.32
CA LEU A 5 -1.63 10.60 9.66
C LEU A 5 -1.52 9.43 8.68
N THR A 6 -2.62 8.75 8.47
CA THR A 6 -2.72 7.71 7.43
C THR A 6 -4.08 7.76 6.75
N GLY A 7 -4.20 7.08 5.60
CA GLY A 7 -5.48 6.81 4.97
C GLY A 7 -5.96 5.41 5.31
N SER A 8 -7.25 5.27 5.63
CA SER A 8 -7.88 3.98 6.01
C SER A 8 -7.66 2.87 4.97
N GLN A 9 -7.59 3.20 3.68
CA GLN A 9 -7.42 2.27 2.55
C GLN A 9 -5.96 1.84 2.31
N LYS A 10 -5.02 2.24 3.17
CA LYS A 10 -3.59 1.86 3.05
C LYS A 10 -3.33 0.57 3.84
N ALA A 11 -2.28 0.51 4.63
CA ALA A 11 -1.91 -0.68 5.39
C ALA A 11 -3.00 -1.20 6.35
N ILE A 12 -3.95 -0.35 6.74
CA ILE A 12 -5.06 -0.73 7.62
C ILE A 12 -6.13 -1.56 6.89
N ALA A 13 -6.15 -1.54 5.56
CA ALA A 13 -7.08 -2.33 4.73
C ALA A 13 -8.58 -2.05 4.94
N ALA A 14 -8.93 -0.85 5.44
CA ALA A 14 -10.33 -0.40 5.53
C ALA A 14 -10.75 0.35 4.26
N PRO A 15 -12.06 0.54 4.00
CA PRO A 15 -12.54 1.36 2.90
C PRO A 15 -11.99 2.80 2.94
N PRO A 16 -11.77 3.45 1.79
CA PRO A 16 -11.31 4.83 1.75
C PRO A 16 -12.38 5.80 2.31
N GLY A 17 -11.94 6.89 2.93
CA GLY A 17 -12.81 7.96 3.42
C GLY A 17 -12.56 8.37 4.87
N ILE A 18 -11.64 7.71 5.59
CA ILE A 18 -11.20 8.08 6.94
C ILE A 18 -9.70 8.38 6.92
N SER A 19 -9.32 9.45 7.61
CA SER A 19 -7.93 9.83 7.84
C SER A 19 -7.66 9.93 9.35
N PRO A 20 -7.23 8.85 9.98
CA PRO A 20 -6.79 8.88 11.38
C PRO A 20 -5.56 9.76 11.53
N ILE A 21 -5.58 10.58 12.58
CA ILE A 21 -4.49 11.51 12.90
C ILE A 21 -4.10 11.33 14.36
N SER A 22 -2.85 10.98 14.61
CA SER A 22 -2.25 10.98 15.94
C SER A 22 -1.55 12.31 16.18
N VAL A 23 -1.79 12.92 17.34
CA VAL A 23 -1.26 14.24 17.68
C VAL A 23 -0.63 14.20 19.05
N SER A 24 0.63 14.65 19.19
CA SER A 24 1.30 14.77 20.49
C SER A 24 0.66 15.86 21.36
N ALA A 25 0.87 15.77 22.67
CA ALA A 25 0.41 16.81 23.61
C ALA A 25 0.96 18.19 23.27
N LYS A 26 2.21 18.27 22.82
CA LYS A 26 2.85 19.51 22.36
C LYS A 26 2.15 20.10 21.14
N ALA A 27 1.87 19.28 20.11
CA ALA A 27 1.17 19.75 18.90
C ALA A 27 -0.29 20.10 19.21
N LYS A 28 -0.99 19.33 20.06
CA LYS A 28 -2.35 19.64 20.50
C LYS A 28 -2.43 21.02 21.15
N LYS A 29 -1.51 21.32 22.09
CA LYS A 29 -1.42 22.63 22.74
C LYS A 29 -1.22 23.75 21.69
N PHE A 30 -0.26 23.59 20.80
CA PHE A 30 0.02 24.59 19.75
C PHE A 30 -1.21 24.83 18.84
N MET A 31 -1.92 23.77 18.43
CA MET A 31 -3.11 23.87 17.58
C MET A 31 -4.28 24.57 18.28
N ILE A 32 -4.43 24.40 19.59
CA ILE A 32 -5.46 25.07 20.39
C ILE A 32 -5.15 26.56 20.54
N GLU A 33 -3.89 26.92 20.78
CA GLU A 33 -3.42 28.32 20.94
C GLU A 33 -3.40 29.07 19.60
N ASN A 34 -3.26 28.36 18.48
CA ASN A 34 -3.16 28.92 17.12
C ASN A 34 -4.17 28.26 16.16
N PRO A 35 -5.49 28.41 16.39
CA PRO A 35 -6.48 27.76 15.54
C PRO A 35 -6.47 28.36 14.12
N PRO A 36 -6.57 27.51 13.07
CA PRO A 36 -6.65 28.00 11.70
C PRO A 36 -8.00 28.72 11.45
N PRO A 37 -8.08 29.65 10.49
CA PRO A 37 -9.31 30.37 10.16
C PRO A 37 -10.36 29.51 9.43
N THR A 38 -10.13 28.20 9.31
CA THR A 38 -11.03 27.27 8.62
C THR A 38 -12.07 26.67 9.56
N HIS A 39 -13.28 26.46 9.05
CA HIS A 39 -14.35 25.88 9.84
C HIS A 39 -14.22 24.35 9.98
N TYR A 40 -13.98 23.63 8.89
CA TYR A 40 -13.94 22.16 8.85
C TYR A 40 -12.53 21.61 9.15
N PHE A 41 -11.49 22.11 8.49
CA PHE A 41 -10.11 21.69 8.68
C PHE A 41 -9.48 22.39 9.91
N ASN A 42 -10.03 22.11 11.09
CA ASN A 42 -9.64 22.72 12.35
C ASN A 42 -9.61 21.69 13.46
N LEU A 43 -8.44 21.08 13.69
CA LEU A 43 -8.27 20.06 14.72
C LEU A 43 -8.54 20.58 16.14
N ALA A 44 -8.27 21.87 16.44
CA ALA A 44 -8.61 22.44 17.74
C ALA A 44 -10.10 22.32 18.05
N ARG A 45 -10.96 22.47 17.03
CA ARG A 45 -12.41 22.27 17.16
C ARG A 45 -12.76 20.81 17.47
N TYR A 46 -12.10 19.83 16.81
CA TYR A 46 -12.29 18.42 17.10
C TYR A 46 -11.89 18.07 18.54
N PHE A 47 -10.77 18.61 19.05
CA PHE A 47 -10.35 18.41 20.42
C PHE A 47 -11.37 18.95 21.39
N LYS A 48 -11.83 20.20 21.18
CA LYS A 48 -12.84 20.82 22.06
C LYS A 48 -14.10 19.98 22.16
N TYR A 49 -14.70 19.64 21.03
CA TYR A 49 -15.94 18.83 21.01
C TYR A 49 -15.75 17.45 21.64
N TYR A 50 -14.62 16.79 21.39
CA TYR A 50 -14.34 15.50 22.00
C TYR A 50 -14.10 15.58 23.51
N ASP A 51 -13.30 16.57 23.95
CA ASP A 51 -12.92 16.70 25.37
C ASP A 51 -14.10 17.17 26.24
N GLU A 52 -14.88 18.14 25.75
CA GLU A 52 -15.97 18.78 26.51
C GLU A 52 -17.33 18.08 26.31
N GLU A 53 -17.69 17.75 25.08
CA GLU A 53 -19.04 17.31 24.70
C GLU A 53 -19.13 15.80 24.37
N LYS A 54 -17.98 15.11 24.29
CA LYS A 54 -17.86 13.66 23.99
C LYS A 54 -18.47 13.25 22.63
N HIS A 55 -18.48 14.16 21.67
CA HIS A 55 -18.93 13.88 20.31
C HIS A 55 -18.06 14.57 19.27
N THR A 56 -18.35 14.35 17.99
CA THR A 56 -17.67 14.98 16.87
C THR A 56 -18.31 16.32 16.51
N PRO A 57 -17.55 17.33 16.02
CA PRO A 57 -18.10 18.63 15.65
C PRO A 57 -18.99 18.60 14.38
N PHE A 58 -18.95 17.50 13.64
CA PHE A 58 -19.69 17.27 12.38
C PHE A 58 -20.22 15.84 12.35
N THR A 59 -21.23 15.59 11.52
CA THR A 59 -21.81 14.24 11.35
C THR A 59 -20.72 13.24 10.93
N PRO A 60 -20.46 12.20 11.72
CA PRO A 60 -19.43 11.23 11.42
C PRO A 60 -19.89 10.23 10.36
N ALA A 61 -18.96 9.71 9.57
CA ALA A 61 -19.19 8.63 8.61
C ALA A 61 -19.25 7.28 9.33
N LEU A 62 -20.33 7.01 10.08
CA LEU A 62 -20.47 5.85 10.95
C LEU A 62 -20.16 4.50 10.26
N PRO A 63 -20.66 4.21 9.04
CA PRO A 63 -20.33 2.95 8.37
C PRO A 63 -18.82 2.77 8.16
N LEU A 64 -18.11 3.84 7.80
CA LEU A 64 -16.66 3.81 7.62
C LEU A 64 -15.91 3.65 8.95
N LEU A 65 -16.43 4.25 10.03
CA LEU A 65 -15.84 4.09 11.38
C LEU A 65 -15.98 2.65 11.86
N TYR A 66 -17.12 2.01 11.64
CA TYR A 66 -17.28 0.58 11.95
C TYR A 66 -16.35 -0.32 11.13
N ALA A 67 -16.24 -0.09 9.84
CA ALA A 67 -15.31 -0.83 8.99
C ALA A 67 -13.85 -0.59 9.41
N TYR A 68 -13.50 0.64 9.78
CA TYR A 68 -12.17 0.97 10.27
C TYR A 68 -11.86 0.29 11.61
N ARG A 69 -12.82 0.27 12.54
CA ARG A 69 -12.70 -0.44 13.82
C ARG A 69 -12.47 -1.92 13.59
N GLU A 70 -13.23 -2.55 12.69
CA GLU A 70 -13.08 -3.97 12.36
C GLU A 70 -11.69 -4.27 11.78
N ALA A 71 -11.22 -3.46 10.83
CA ALA A 71 -9.89 -3.61 10.26
C ALA A 71 -8.78 -3.51 11.33
N LEU A 72 -8.92 -2.60 12.30
CA LEU A 72 -7.99 -2.51 13.43
C LEU A 72 -8.09 -3.74 14.35
N SER A 73 -9.28 -4.29 14.60
CA SER A 73 -9.44 -5.52 15.39
C SER A 73 -8.70 -6.69 14.74
N ILE A 74 -8.86 -6.88 13.43
CA ILE A 74 -8.17 -7.93 12.68
C ILE A 74 -6.63 -7.76 12.77
N MET A 75 -6.13 -6.53 12.63
CA MET A 75 -4.70 -6.26 12.78
C MET A 75 -4.17 -6.56 14.18
N LEU A 76 -4.96 -6.25 15.22
CA LEU A 76 -4.58 -6.51 16.61
C LEU A 76 -4.63 -8.01 16.95
N GLU A 77 -5.58 -8.75 16.38
CA GLU A 77 -5.69 -10.20 16.51
C GLU A 77 -4.52 -10.91 15.84
N GLU A 78 -4.12 -10.47 14.64
CA GLU A 78 -2.90 -10.97 13.97
C GLU A 78 -1.63 -10.62 14.78
N GLY A 79 -1.63 -9.48 15.46
CA GLY A 79 -0.48 -8.90 16.16
C GLY A 79 0.39 -8.04 15.24
N LEU A 80 0.70 -6.81 15.66
CA LEU A 80 1.40 -5.83 14.82
C LEU A 80 2.75 -6.33 14.28
N GLN A 81 3.49 -7.10 15.08
CA GLN A 81 4.78 -7.63 14.64
C GLN A 81 4.61 -8.66 13.52
N ASN A 82 3.55 -9.48 13.58
CA ASN A 82 3.23 -10.45 12.52
C ASN A 82 2.76 -9.72 11.26
N VAL A 83 1.95 -8.66 11.39
CA VAL A 83 1.57 -7.79 10.27
C VAL A 83 2.80 -7.22 9.58
N PHE A 84 3.78 -6.68 10.34
CA PHE A 84 5.02 -6.15 9.77
C PHE A 84 5.85 -7.22 9.07
N ASN A 85 6.00 -8.38 9.69
CA ASN A 85 6.73 -9.52 9.12
C ASN A 85 6.08 -9.98 7.82
N ARG A 86 4.77 -10.19 7.80
CA ARG A 86 4.00 -10.60 6.63
C ARG A 86 4.20 -9.63 5.45
N HIS A 87 4.12 -8.32 5.70
CA HIS A 87 4.35 -7.30 4.67
C HIS A 87 5.79 -7.36 4.14
N LYS A 88 6.78 -7.48 5.04
CA LYS A 88 8.18 -7.58 4.65
C LYS A 88 8.45 -8.81 3.80
N VAL A 89 8.03 -9.99 4.25
CA VAL A 89 8.25 -11.24 3.52
C VAL A 89 7.54 -11.24 2.16
N CYS A 90 6.29 -10.77 2.09
CA CYS A 90 5.58 -10.63 0.81
C CYS A 90 6.27 -9.64 -0.15
N SER A 91 6.78 -8.54 0.38
CA SER A 91 7.53 -7.56 -0.42
C SER A 91 8.84 -8.14 -0.95
N ASP A 92 9.61 -8.80 -0.10
CA ASP A 92 10.87 -9.45 -0.48
C ASP A 92 10.63 -10.55 -1.53
N ALA A 93 9.56 -11.32 -1.39
CA ALA A 93 9.14 -12.33 -2.36
C ALA A 93 8.73 -11.72 -3.71
N LEU A 94 7.99 -10.60 -3.70
CA LEU A 94 7.66 -9.87 -4.93
C LEU A 94 8.91 -9.33 -5.62
N TYR A 95 9.82 -8.68 -4.90
CA TYR A 95 11.08 -8.19 -5.48
C TYR A 95 11.91 -9.33 -6.06
N SER A 96 12.09 -10.41 -5.31
CA SER A 96 12.92 -11.54 -5.72
C SER A 96 12.32 -12.28 -6.93
N GLY A 97 11.00 -12.59 -6.88
CA GLY A 97 10.32 -13.30 -7.95
C GLY A 97 10.20 -12.48 -9.24
N LEU A 98 9.91 -11.17 -9.13
CA LEU A 98 9.84 -10.29 -10.30
C LEU A 98 11.21 -10.00 -10.89
N SER A 99 12.27 -9.96 -10.08
CA SER A 99 13.64 -9.88 -10.58
C SER A 99 14.07 -11.15 -11.31
N ALA A 100 13.66 -12.33 -10.84
CA ALA A 100 13.95 -13.61 -11.49
C ALA A 100 13.31 -13.76 -12.88
N ILE A 101 12.24 -13.03 -13.17
CA ILE A 101 11.63 -12.95 -14.51
C ILE A 101 12.17 -11.79 -15.38
N GLY A 102 13.28 -11.16 -14.98
CA GLY A 102 13.98 -10.14 -15.77
C GLY A 102 13.60 -8.69 -15.48
N LEU A 103 12.69 -8.42 -14.52
CA LEU A 103 12.35 -7.05 -14.14
C LEU A 103 13.37 -6.49 -13.14
N THR A 104 13.71 -5.20 -13.27
CA THR A 104 14.67 -4.55 -12.37
C THR A 104 13.97 -3.65 -11.35
N PRO A 105 14.26 -3.78 -10.05
CA PRO A 105 13.77 -2.84 -9.04
C PRO A 105 14.20 -1.40 -9.36
N PHE A 106 13.30 -0.45 -9.14
CA PHE A 106 13.60 0.96 -9.31
C PHE A 106 14.50 1.51 -8.21
N ALA A 107 14.21 1.12 -6.96
CA ALA A 107 14.99 1.55 -5.79
C ALA A 107 16.14 0.58 -5.49
N LYS A 108 17.23 1.10 -4.96
CA LYS A 108 18.29 0.28 -4.37
C LYS A 108 17.74 -0.51 -3.19
N GLU A 109 18.38 -1.62 -2.85
CA GLU A 109 17.88 -2.56 -1.85
C GLU A 109 17.64 -1.89 -0.50
N GLU A 110 18.56 -1.06 -0.04
CA GLU A 110 18.51 -0.32 1.21
C GLU A 110 17.39 0.74 1.28
N ASP A 111 16.91 1.20 0.12
CA ASP A 111 15.89 2.24 -0.01
C ASP A 111 14.50 1.70 -0.39
N ARG A 112 14.33 0.37 -0.46
CA ARG A 112 13.06 -0.26 -0.87
C ARG A 112 11.99 -0.11 0.17
N SER A 113 10.78 0.24 -0.28
CA SER A 113 9.58 0.20 0.55
C SER A 113 9.07 -1.23 0.70
N ILE A 114 8.61 -1.60 1.89
CA ILE A 114 7.91 -2.86 2.13
C ILE A 114 6.43 -2.83 1.74
N SER A 115 5.87 -1.66 1.47
CA SER A 115 4.45 -1.49 1.12
C SER A 115 4.20 -1.24 -0.36
N ILE A 116 5.25 -0.93 -1.13
CA ILE A 116 5.16 -0.70 -2.57
C ILE A 116 6.42 -1.27 -3.24
N VAL A 117 6.23 -2.21 -4.16
CA VAL A 117 7.28 -2.75 -5.01
C VAL A 117 7.26 -1.98 -6.32
N ALA A 118 8.29 -1.16 -6.56
CA ALA A 118 8.45 -0.36 -7.77
C ALA A 118 9.48 -1.01 -8.70
N LEU A 119 9.11 -1.17 -9.97
CA LEU A 119 9.91 -1.86 -10.98
C LEU A 119 10.00 -1.01 -12.24
N ASN A 120 11.17 -1.02 -12.88
CA ASN A 120 11.36 -0.40 -14.18
C ASN A 120 10.63 -1.20 -15.26
N TYR A 121 10.10 -0.52 -16.26
CA TYR A 121 9.64 -1.19 -17.47
C TYR A 121 10.83 -1.73 -18.25
N LEU A 122 10.61 -2.86 -18.94
CA LEU A 122 11.56 -3.38 -19.92
C LEU A 122 11.59 -2.44 -21.15
N ASP A 123 12.71 -2.45 -21.86
CA ASP A 123 12.86 -1.66 -23.08
C ASP A 123 11.77 -1.99 -24.10
N GLY A 124 11.11 -0.96 -24.60
CA GLY A 124 10.02 -1.10 -25.56
C GLY A 124 8.65 -1.48 -24.95
N LEU A 125 8.56 -1.77 -23.65
CA LEU A 125 7.31 -2.11 -22.99
C LEU A 125 6.47 -0.86 -22.72
N GLU A 126 5.31 -0.75 -23.37
CA GLU A 126 4.42 0.42 -23.26
C GLU A 126 3.52 0.28 -22.03
N ASP A 127 3.58 1.29 -21.13
CA ASP A 127 2.87 1.35 -19.83
C ASP A 127 1.38 1.04 -19.93
N LYS A 128 0.67 1.70 -20.83
CA LYS A 128 -0.79 1.58 -20.93
C LYS A 128 -1.20 0.19 -21.40
N THR A 129 -0.54 -0.33 -22.43
CA THR A 129 -0.82 -1.65 -23.00
C THR A 129 -0.52 -2.75 -21.98
N PHE A 130 0.64 -2.67 -21.31
CA PHE A 130 0.99 -3.62 -20.24
C PHE A 130 -0.07 -3.65 -19.14
N ARG A 131 -0.41 -2.49 -18.55
CA ARG A 131 -1.35 -2.44 -17.43
C ARG A 131 -2.78 -2.79 -17.83
N SER A 132 -3.24 -2.41 -19.05
CA SER A 132 -4.56 -2.80 -19.52
C SER A 132 -4.65 -4.31 -19.79
N THR A 133 -3.64 -4.90 -20.41
CA THR A 133 -3.59 -6.36 -20.64
C THR A 133 -3.61 -7.12 -19.31
N LEU A 134 -2.80 -6.69 -18.34
CA LEU A 134 -2.76 -7.28 -17.01
C LEU A 134 -4.13 -7.22 -16.30
N ALA A 135 -4.80 -6.06 -16.37
CA ALA A 135 -6.12 -5.86 -15.81
C ALA A 135 -7.19 -6.72 -16.52
N ASP A 136 -7.22 -6.70 -17.85
CA ASP A 136 -8.28 -7.31 -18.64
C ASP A 136 -8.18 -8.83 -18.67
N LYS A 137 -6.96 -9.38 -18.81
CA LYS A 137 -6.73 -10.83 -18.94
C LYS A 137 -6.61 -11.53 -17.60
N PHE A 138 -5.91 -10.91 -16.63
CA PHE A 138 -5.57 -11.56 -15.37
C PHE A 138 -6.30 -10.96 -14.15
N LYS A 139 -7.06 -9.87 -14.33
CA LYS A 139 -7.74 -9.16 -13.23
C LYS A 139 -6.77 -8.73 -12.12
N VAL A 140 -5.56 -8.37 -12.50
CA VAL A 140 -4.53 -7.81 -11.63
C VAL A 140 -4.29 -6.35 -12.00
N LEU A 141 -4.43 -5.47 -11.02
CA LEU A 141 -4.27 -4.03 -11.21
C LEU A 141 -2.95 -3.58 -10.59
N VAL A 142 -2.14 -2.90 -11.38
CA VAL A 142 -0.91 -2.24 -10.91
C VAL A 142 -0.95 -0.76 -11.25
N ALA A 143 -0.24 0.06 -10.49
CA ALA A 143 -0.19 1.49 -10.71
C ALA A 143 1.04 1.89 -11.56
N GLY A 144 0.92 2.88 -12.41
CA GLY A 144 2.04 3.47 -13.13
C GLY A 144 2.86 4.45 -12.27
N GLY A 145 3.94 4.99 -12.83
CA GLY A 145 4.75 6.04 -12.21
C GLY A 145 4.06 7.40 -12.19
N PHE A 146 4.59 8.33 -11.39
CA PHE A 146 4.15 9.72 -11.30
C PHE A 146 5.21 10.68 -11.85
N GLY A 147 4.75 11.83 -12.31
CA GLY A 147 5.64 12.91 -12.76
C GLY A 147 6.69 12.41 -13.76
N ASN A 148 7.96 12.60 -13.45
CA ASN A 148 9.09 12.20 -14.28
C ASN A 148 9.27 10.66 -14.42
N LEU A 149 8.57 9.87 -13.61
CA LEU A 149 8.59 8.40 -13.66
C LEU A 149 7.42 7.82 -14.46
N LYS A 150 6.52 8.65 -14.99
CA LYS A 150 5.40 8.20 -15.82
C LYS A 150 5.94 7.47 -17.07
N GLY A 151 5.46 6.26 -17.30
CA GLY A 151 5.91 5.41 -18.39
C GLY A 151 7.30 4.78 -18.21
N LYS A 152 7.98 5.02 -17.09
CA LYS A 152 9.31 4.44 -16.79
C LYS A 152 9.23 3.32 -15.74
N VAL A 153 8.29 3.43 -14.81
CA VAL A 153 8.10 2.45 -13.73
C VAL A 153 6.63 2.08 -13.57
N PHE A 154 6.39 0.89 -13.06
CA PHE A 154 5.10 0.51 -12.50
C PHE A 154 5.28 0.07 -11.04
N ARG A 155 4.17 0.04 -10.31
CA ARG A 155 4.18 -0.20 -8.86
C ARG A 155 3.16 -1.28 -8.52
N VAL A 156 3.61 -2.28 -7.79
CA VAL A 156 2.76 -3.30 -7.17
C VAL A 156 2.53 -2.90 -5.72
N GLY A 157 1.28 -2.82 -5.31
CA GLY A 157 0.92 -2.59 -3.90
C GLY A 157 1.19 -3.85 -3.07
N CYS A 158 1.89 -3.69 -1.97
CA CYS A 158 2.15 -4.75 -0.99
C CYS A 158 1.71 -4.24 0.37
N MET A 159 0.39 -4.07 0.58
CA MET A 159 -0.17 -3.49 1.80
C MET A 159 -1.57 -4.05 2.10
N GLY A 160 -2.00 -3.90 3.35
CA GLY A 160 -3.30 -4.38 3.80
C GLY A 160 -3.31 -5.91 3.97
N GLU A 161 -4.23 -6.58 3.32
CA GLU A 161 -4.39 -8.04 3.36
C GLU A 161 -3.50 -8.77 2.34
N VAL A 162 -2.26 -8.30 2.14
CA VAL A 162 -1.31 -9.00 1.28
C VAL A 162 -0.97 -10.38 1.86
N SER A 163 -0.90 -11.40 1.00
CA SER A 163 -0.64 -12.78 1.40
C SER A 163 0.21 -13.53 0.34
N PRO A 164 0.76 -14.71 0.64
CA PRO A 164 1.43 -15.56 -0.34
C PRO A 164 0.63 -15.76 -1.64
N TYR A 165 -0.68 -15.96 -1.53
CA TYR A 165 -1.56 -16.09 -2.70
C TYR A 165 -1.48 -14.85 -3.62
N HIS A 166 -1.53 -13.65 -3.06
CA HIS A 166 -1.47 -12.40 -3.84
C HIS A 166 -0.11 -12.23 -4.51
N VAL A 167 0.99 -12.61 -3.83
CA VAL A 167 2.34 -12.59 -4.39
C VAL A 167 2.45 -13.52 -5.59
N MET A 168 2.13 -14.79 -5.42
CA MET A 168 2.24 -15.83 -6.46
C MET A 168 1.36 -15.48 -7.67
N ARG A 169 0.11 -15.06 -7.43
CA ARG A 169 -0.80 -14.64 -8.49
C ARG A 169 -0.26 -13.43 -9.27
N THR A 170 0.31 -12.45 -8.58
CA THR A 170 0.84 -11.25 -9.21
C THR A 170 2.04 -11.56 -10.10
N ILE A 171 2.99 -12.37 -9.63
CA ILE A 171 4.16 -12.78 -10.41
C ILE A 171 3.73 -13.58 -11.65
N SER A 172 2.84 -14.56 -11.48
CA SER A 172 2.31 -15.36 -12.59
C SER A 172 1.63 -14.49 -13.65
N ALA A 173 0.78 -13.54 -13.22
CA ALA A 173 0.06 -12.65 -14.11
C ALA A 173 1.00 -11.70 -14.87
N ILE A 174 1.99 -11.13 -14.19
CA ILE A 174 2.99 -10.24 -14.81
C ILE A 174 3.82 -11.02 -15.83
N SER A 175 4.36 -12.19 -15.46
CA SER A 175 5.13 -13.04 -16.37
C SER A 175 4.31 -13.42 -17.60
N SER A 176 3.07 -13.88 -17.43
CA SER A 176 2.19 -14.21 -18.54
C SER A 176 1.88 -13.02 -19.44
N THR A 177 1.72 -11.82 -18.86
CA THR A 177 1.49 -10.59 -19.62
C THR A 177 2.72 -10.23 -20.46
N LEU A 178 3.92 -10.33 -19.89
CA LEU A 178 5.17 -10.08 -20.60
C LEU A 178 5.37 -11.08 -21.76
N ALA A 179 5.12 -12.36 -21.51
CA ALA A 179 5.18 -13.39 -22.55
C ALA A 179 4.20 -13.12 -23.71
N MET A 180 2.96 -12.70 -23.42
CA MET A 180 1.98 -12.30 -24.43
C MET A 180 2.44 -11.08 -25.27
N MET A 181 3.33 -10.26 -24.72
CA MET A 181 3.93 -9.09 -25.40
C MET A 181 5.25 -9.40 -26.09
N GLY A 182 5.66 -10.68 -26.12
CA GLY A 182 6.86 -11.14 -26.83
C GLY A 182 8.16 -11.05 -26.05
N TYR A 183 8.08 -10.80 -24.72
CA TYR A 183 9.26 -10.84 -23.84
C TYR A 183 9.53 -12.27 -23.37
N ASP A 184 10.79 -12.66 -23.36
CA ASP A 184 11.23 -13.93 -22.79
C ASP A 184 11.22 -13.83 -21.27
N THR A 185 10.42 -14.68 -20.60
CA THR A 185 10.25 -14.72 -19.15
C THR A 185 10.17 -16.14 -18.63
N ASP A 186 10.93 -16.44 -17.60
CA ASP A 186 10.83 -17.74 -16.89
C ASP A 186 9.88 -17.62 -15.67
N ALA A 187 8.59 -17.83 -15.91
CA ALA A 187 7.57 -17.82 -14.87
C ALA A 187 7.87 -18.81 -13.74
N ALA A 188 8.42 -20.00 -14.07
CA ALA A 188 8.73 -21.03 -13.09
C ALA A 188 9.85 -20.59 -12.15
N ALA A 189 10.90 -19.98 -12.69
CA ALA A 189 11.98 -19.41 -11.89
C ALA A 189 11.47 -18.28 -10.96
N GLY A 190 10.63 -17.38 -11.48
CA GLY A 190 10.03 -16.32 -10.68
C GLY A 190 9.19 -16.82 -9.51
N LEU A 191 8.31 -17.79 -9.78
CA LEU A 191 7.45 -18.40 -8.76
C LEU A 191 8.26 -19.18 -7.71
N LYS A 192 9.23 -19.99 -8.15
CA LYS A 192 10.11 -20.72 -7.24
C LYS A 192 10.89 -19.80 -6.31
N THR A 193 11.48 -18.74 -6.87
CA THR A 193 12.25 -17.76 -6.08
C THR A 193 11.38 -17.05 -5.05
N ALA A 194 10.14 -16.71 -5.40
CA ALA A 194 9.19 -16.11 -4.47
C ALA A 194 8.75 -17.10 -3.38
N GLU A 195 8.47 -18.36 -3.74
CA GLU A 195 8.07 -19.41 -2.80
C GLU A 195 9.15 -19.65 -1.74
N GLU A 196 10.43 -19.63 -2.13
CA GLU A 196 11.56 -19.76 -1.18
C GLU A 196 11.54 -18.66 -0.10
N LYS A 197 11.19 -17.41 -0.48
CA LYS A 197 11.07 -16.29 0.47
C LYS A 197 9.82 -16.41 1.35
N LEU A 198 8.72 -16.94 0.81
CA LEU A 198 7.45 -17.06 1.52
C LEU A 198 7.43 -18.14 2.61
N LYS A 199 8.46 -18.98 2.71
CA LYS A 199 8.60 -19.97 3.80
C LYS A 199 8.81 -19.34 5.19
N ASP A 200 9.11 -18.05 5.22
CA ASP A 200 9.37 -17.31 6.46
C ASP A 200 8.08 -16.67 7.07
N ILE A 201 6.88 -17.01 6.51
CA ILE A 201 5.56 -16.61 7.05
C ILE A 201 4.96 -17.73 7.89
#